data_9ae6c5937965768a65742b376c325469
#
_entry.id   9ae6c5937965768a65742b376c325469
#
_cell.length_a   1.000
_cell.length_b   1.000
_cell.length_c   1.000
_cell.angle_alpha   90.00
_cell.angle_beta   90.00
_cell.angle_gamma   90.00
#
_symmetry.space_group_name_H-M   'P 1'
#
loop_
_entity.id
_entity.type
_entity.pdbx_description
1 polymer ?
#
loop_
_entity_poly.entity_id
_entity_poly.type
_entity_poly.pdbx_seq_one_letter_code
_entity_poly.pdbx_strand_id
1 'polypeptide(L)'
;RFYDATEGSLRLDGVDIRSLPVSEYRRNIGLVLQEPFLFFGTIAENIAYGKPAATRAEIMAAARAAHAHEFILRLPQGYDSIVGERGQGLSGSERQRISIARALLVNPRILILDEATSAVDTETEKEIQKALDNLVLGRTTIAIAHRLSTLRKADRLVVMDRGEIVEIGNHDALMARKGHYYRLYQAQQRTHTELTESGEE
;
A
#
# COMPACT_ATOMS: atom_id res chain seq x y z
N ARG A 1 -2.72 16.51 -5.76
CA ARG A 1 -3.45 17.09 -6.89
C ARG A 1 -2.43 17.51 -7.93
N PHE A 2 -2.14 16.62 -8.87
CA PHE A 2 -1.29 16.89 -10.05
C PHE A 2 -2.16 17.34 -11.22
N TYR A 3 -3.40 16.83 -11.27
CA TYR A 3 -4.42 17.17 -12.25
C TYR A 3 -5.73 17.49 -11.54
N ASP A 4 -6.53 18.33 -12.14
CA ASP A 4 -7.91 18.56 -11.75
C ASP A 4 -8.84 17.81 -12.71
N ALA A 5 -10.01 17.39 -12.23
CA ALA A 5 -11.01 16.79 -13.11
C ALA A 5 -11.48 17.83 -14.13
N THR A 6 -11.49 17.47 -15.42
CA THR A 6 -12.01 18.33 -16.50
C THR A 6 -13.52 18.49 -16.40
N GLU A 7 -14.21 17.45 -15.98
CA GLU A 7 -15.65 17.45 -15.72
C GLU A 7 -15.95 16.82 -14.37
N GLY A 8 -17.06 17.21 -13.74
CA GLY A 8 -17.45 16.72 -12.43
C GLY A 8 -16.65 17.34 -11.28
N SER A 9 -16.66 16.66 -10.12
CA SER A 9 -15.96 17.09 -8.91
C SER A 9 -15.46 15.92 -8.11
N LEU A 10 -14.25 16.05 -7.51
CA LEU A 10 -13.73 15.16 -6.49
C LEU A 10 -13.89 15.84 -5.13
N ARG A 11 -14.56 15.18 -4.19
CA ARG A 11 -14.88 15.76 -2.87
C ARG A 11 -14.30 14.93 -1.75
N LEU A 12 -13.80 15.60 -0.73
CA LEU A 12 -13.36 15.05 0.54
C LEU A 12 -14.31 15.54 1.63
N ASP A 13 -15.03 14.61 2.27
CA ASP A 13 -16.07 14.93 3.26
C ASP A 13 -17.07 16.02 2.76
N GLY A 14 -17.49 15.89 1.51
CA GLY A 14 -18.42 16.82 0.87
C GLY A 14 -17.81 18.12 0.33
N VAL A 15 -16.54 18.42 0.63
CA VAL A 15 -15.83 19.62 0.17
C VAL A 15 -15.05 19.30 -1.12
N ASP A 16 -15.22 20.13 -2.15
CA ASP A 16 -14.46 19.99 -3.40
C ASP A 16 -12.97 20.19 -3.12
N ILE A 17 -12.13 19.23 -3.53
CA ILE A 17 -10.68 19.30 -3.27
C ILE A 17 -10.00 20.50 -3.93
N ARG A 18 -10.61 21.12 -4.95
CA ARG A 18 -10.09 22.32 -5.59
C ARG A 18 -10.10 23.53 -4.67
N SER A 19 -11.03 23.58 -3.71
CA SER A 19 -11.12 24.64 -2.70
C SER A 19 -10.19 24.44 -1.50
N LEU A 20 -9.57 23.26 -1.36
CA LEU A 20 -8.68 22.95 -0.23
C LEU A 20 -7.22 23.29 -0.55
N PRO A 21 -6.46 23.88 0.41
CA PRO A 21 -5.02 24.00 0.29
C PRO A 21 -4.35 22.66 0.05
N VAL A 22 -3.53 22.53 -0.99
CA VAL A 22 -2.92 21.26 -1.41
C VAL A 22 -2.11 20.63 -0.29
N SER A 23 -1.37 21.43 0.49
CA SER A 23 -0.56 20.96 1.61
C SER A 23 -1.39 20.36 2.74
N GLU A 24 -2.58 20.91 2.98
CA GLU A 24 -3.45 20.47 4.08
C GLU A 24 -4.12 19.12 3.77
N TYR A 25 -4.73 18.98 2.58
CA TYR A 25 -5.38 17.71 2.27
C TYR A 25 -4.36 16.59 2.03
N ARG A 26 -3.16 16.87 1.47
CA ARG A 26 -2.11 15.87 1.27
C ARG A 26 -1.59 15.28 2.58
N ARG A 27 -1.59 16.04 3.67
CA ARG A 27 -1.22 15.52 5.01
C ARG A 27 -2.14 14.40 5.51
N ASN A 28 -3.36 14.34 4.98
CA ASN A 28 -4.33 13.29 5.31
C ASN A 28 -4.23 12.07 4.39
N ILE A 29 -3.33 12.07 3.41
CA ILE A 29 -3.16 10.99 2.44
C ILE A 29 -1.84 10.29 2.69
N GLY A 30 -1.89 8.99 2.94
CA GLY A 30 -0.73 8.09 2.91
C GLY A 30 -0.70 7.34 1.59
N LEU A 31 0.50 7.11 1.08
CA LEU A 31 0.72 6.41 -0.18
C LEU A 31 1.72 5.28 0.05
N VAL A 32 1.34 4.07 -0.35
CA VAL A 32 2.23 2.91 -0.41
C VAL A 32 2.24 2.42 -1.86
N LEU A 33 3.39 2.57 -2.51
CA LEU A 33 3.59 2.24 -3.92
C LEU A 33 4.03 0.78 -4.08
N GLN A 34 3.80 0.23 -5.26
CA GLN A 34 4.30 -1.08 -5.70
C GLN A 34 5.83 -1.17 -5.60
N GLU A 35 6.52 -0.14 -6.09
CA GLU A 35 7.97 0.01 -5.94
C GLU A 35 8.24 1.14 -4.94
N PRO A 36 8.55 0.80 -3.67
CA PRO A 36 8.80 1.80 -2.64
C PRO A 36 10.05 2.60 -2.95
N PHE A 37 9.92 3.91 -3.01
CA PHE A 37 11.05 4.80 -3.15
C PHE A 37 11.62 5.16 -1.79
N LEU A 38 12.92 4.93 -1.60
CA LEU A 38 13.67 5.39 -0.44
C LEU A 38 14.66 6.48 -0.87
N PHE A 39 14.76 7.51 -0.04
CA PHE A 39 15.70 8.60 -0.25
C PHE A 39 17.07 8.22 0.30
N PHE A 40 18.11 8.81 -0.27
CA PHE A 40 19.44 8.74 0.35
C PHE A 40 19.40 9.33 1.75
N GLY A 41 19.87 8.57 2.74
CA GLY A 41 19.84 8.95 4.16
C GLY A 41 19.71 7.73 5.07
N THR A 42 19.47 7.94 6.34
CA THR A 42 19.32 6.85 7.30
C THR A 42 17.95 6.17 7.18
N ILE A 43 17.84 4.95 7.71
CA ILE A 43 16.55 4.26 7.87
C ILE A 43 15.57 5.12 8.67
N ALA A 44 16.04 5.73 9.77
CA ALA A 44 15.20 6.59 10.61
C ALA A 44 14.66 7.79 9.83
N GLU A 45 15.47 8.48 9.05
CA GLU A 45 15.05 9.61 8.20
C GLU A 45 14.04 9.17 7.14
N ASN A 46 14.25 7.99 6.55
CA ASN A 46 13.30 7.44 5.58
C ASN A 46 11.93 7.14 6.19
N ILE A 47 11.88 6.58 7.40
CA ILE A 47 10.62 6.36 8.10
C ILE A 47 9.98 7.69 8.50
N ALA A 48 10.78 8.63 9.01
CA ALA A 48 10.32 9.94 9.47
C ALA A 48 10.02 10.94 8.35
N TYR A 49 10.20 10.58 7.08
CA TYR A 49 10.09 11.50 5.95
C TYR A 49 8.82 12.35 5.93
N GLY A 50 7.67 11.75 6.22
CA GLY A 50 6.38 12.47 6.29
C GLY A 50 6.11 13.18 7.62
N LYS A 51 6.93 12.92 8.66
CA LYS A 51 6.83 13.51 10.01
C LYS A 51 8.24 13.76 10.57
N PRO A 52 9.00 14.75 10.08
CA PRO A 52 10.40 14.96 10.45
C PRO A 52 10.63 15.23 11.94
N ALA A 53 9.62 15.73 12.65
CA ALA A 53 9.68 15.96 14.11
C ALA A 53 9.36 14.72 14.94
N ALA A 54 9.22 13.53 14.34
CA ALA A 54 8.94 12.31 15.07
C ALA A 54 10.12 11.93 15.98
N THR A 55 9.79 11.52 17.20
CA THR A 55 10.77 11.01 18.14
C THR A 55 11.29 9.63 17.72
N ARG A 56 12.46 9.24 18.20
CA ARG A 56 13.02 7.90 17.96
C ARG A 56 12.05 6.79 18.41
N ALA A 57 11.35 7.00 19.52
CA ALA A 57 10.37 6.05 20.02
C ALA A 57 9.17 5.87 19.05
N GLU A 58 8.66 6.95 18.47
CA GLU A 58 7.59 6.90 17.45
C GLU A 58 8.05 6.19 16.19
N ILE A 59 9.26 6.47 15.72
CA ILE A 59 9.87 5.79 14.56
C ILE A 59 9.98 4.28 14.82
N MET A 60 10.48 3.89 15.99
CA MET A 60 10.60 2.48 16.35
C MET A 60 9.24 1.79 16.50
N ALA A 61 8.24 2.47 17.05
CA ALA A 61 6.88 1.95 17.15
C ALA A 61 6.26 1.71 15.75
N ALA A 62 6.42 2.66 14.84
CA ALA A 62 5.97 2.51 13.46
C ALA A 62 6.69 1.35 12.74
N ALA A 63 8.00 1.21 12.94
CA ALA A 63 8.78 0.11 12.39
C ALA A 63 8.35 -1.26 12.92
N ARG A 64 8.04 -1.38 14.22
CA ARG A 64 7.49 -2.62 14.80
C ARG A 64 6.13 -2.96 14.20
N ALA A 65 5.23 -2.00 14.08
CA ALA A 65 3.92 -2.19 13.49
C ALA A 65 3.98 -2.59 12.00
N ALA A 66 5.04 -2.19 11.30
CA ALA A 66 5.34 -2.57 9.93
C ALA A 66 6.19 -3.85 9.79
N HIS A 67 6.45 -4.58 10.87
CA HIS A 67 7.36 -5.73 10.89
C HIS A 67 8.76 -5.43 10.33
N ALA A 68 9.21 -4.18 10.45
CA ALA A 68 10.52 -3.74 9.97
C ALA A 68 11.60 -3.76 11.07
N HIS A 69 11.21 -3.70 12.33
CA HIS A 69 12.13 -3.51 13.46
C HIS A 69 13.24 -4.56 13.51
N GLU A 70 12.88 -5.84 13.36
CA GLU A 70 13.82 -6.95 13.51
C GLU A 70 14.91 -6.94 12.44
N PHE A 71 14.58 -6.70 11.17
CA PHE A 71 15.60 -6.61 10.14
C PHE A 71 16.46 -5.35 10.29
N ILE A 72 15.85 -4.22 10.71
CA ILE A 72 16.60 -2.97 10.94
C ILE A 72 17.67 -3.18 12.00
N LEU A 73 17.38 -3.91 13.08
CA LEU A 73 18.37 -4.19 14.14
C LEU A 73 19.51 -5.11 13.66
N ARG A 74 19.34 -5.88 12.58
CA ARG A 74 20.41 -6.69 11.97
C ARG A 74 21.35 -5.87 11.09
N LEU A 75 20.98 -4.65 10.71
CA LEU A 75 21.86 -3.76 9.95
C LEU A 75 23.00 -3.25 10.83
N PRO A 76 24.19 -2.98 10.28
CA PRO A 76 25.37 -2.62 11.07
C PRO A 76 25.20 -1.44 12.04
N GLN A 77 24.37 -0.47 11.68
CA GLN A 77 24.08 0.72 12.47
C GLN A 77 22.58 0.81 12.83
N GLY A 78 21.81 -0.27 12.64
CA GLY A 78 20.40 -0.30 12.92
C GLY A 78 19.63 0.80 12.18
N TYR A 79 18.88 1.59 12.92
CA TYR A 79 18.12 2.73 12.37
C TYR A 79 18.97 3.85 11.79
N ASP A 80 20.24 3.93 12.13
CA ASP A 80 21.19 4.94 11.65
C ASP A 80 21.98 4.43 10.43
N SER A 81 21.70 3.20 9.98
CA SER A 81 22.24 2.65 8.73
C SER A 81 21.84 3.51 7.54
N ILE A 82 22.84 3.85 6.72
CA ILE A 82 22.62 4.62 5.51
C ILE A 82 22.02 3.73 4.43
N VAL A 83 20.97 4.20 3.82
CA VAL A 83 20.33 3.61 2.65
C VAL A 83 20.81 4.38 1.43
N GLY A 84 21.36 3.69 0.43
CA GLY A 84 21.74 4.28 -0.84
C GLY A 84 20.52 4.76 -1.64
N GLU A 85 20.79 5.42 -2.77
CA GLU A 85 19.73 5.86 -3.67
C GLU A 85 18.78 4.70 -4.01
N ARG A 86 17.48 4.97 -3.96
CA ARG A 86 16.39 4.01 -4.22
C ARG A 86 16.41 2.77 -3.31
N GLY A 87 17.05 2.83 -2.14
CA GLY A 87 17.10 1.70 -1.21
C GLY A 87 18.15 0.65 -1.55
N GLN A 88 19.23 1.06 -2.21
CA GLN A 88 20.34 0.17 -2.52
C GLN A 88 20.88 -0.51 -1.26
N GLY A 89 21.04 -1.83 -1.29
CA GLY A 89 21.46 -2.64 -0.13
C GLY A 89 20.30 -3.27 0.66
N LEU A 90 19.03 -2.94 0.34
CA LEU A 90 17.86 -3.56 0.93
C LEU A 90 17.11 -4.41 -0.09
N SER A 91 16.53 -5.51 0.37
CA SER A 91 15.61 -6.32 -0.44
C SER A 91 14.32 -5.55 -0.77
N GLY A 92 13.57 -6.01 -1.76
CA GLY A 92 12.26 -5.42 -2.11
C GLY A 92 11.30 -5.41 -0.92
N SER A 93 11.24 -6.49 -0.17
CA SER A 93 10.39 -6.64 1.01
C SER A 93 10.80 -5.74 2.18
N GLU A 94 12.09 -5.51 2.39
CA GLU A 94 12.60 -4.58 3.40
C GLU A 94 12.23 -3.14 3.04
N ARG A 95 12.41 -2.74 1.77
CA ARG A 95 11.97 -1.42 1.29
C ARG A 95 10.47 -1.23 1.47
N GLN A 96 9.67 -2.26 1.19
CA GLN A 96 8.22 -2.21 1.35
C GLN A 96 7.82 -1.99 2.81
N ARG A 97 8.43 -2.72 3.75
CA ARG A 97 8.17 -2.56 5.19
C ARG A 97 8.58 -1.18 5.70
N ILE A 98 9.66 -0.59 5.19
CA ILE A 98 10.02 0.82 5.52
C ILE A 98 8.97 1.78 4.98
N SER A 99 8.46 1.58 3.77
CA SER A 99 7.38 2.40 3.19
C SER A 99 6.09 2.31 3.99
N ILE A 100 5.73 1.11 4.46
CA ILE A 100 4.58 0.90 5.35
C ILE A 100 4.81 1.59 6.70
N ALA A 101 6.01 1.50 7.29
CA ALA A 101 6.36 2.19 8.54
C ALA A 101 6.24 3.72 8.39
N ARG A 102 6.68 4.27 7.25
CA ARG A 102 6.50 5.69 6.90
C ARG A 102 5.02 6.08 6.90
N ALA A 103 4.17 5.29 6.27
CA ALA A 103 2.74 5.54 6.22
C ALA A 103 2.08 5.43 7.61
N LEU A 104 2.44 4.43 8.41
CA LEU A 104 1.97 4.26 9.80
C LEU A 104 2.36 5.44 10.69
N LEU A 105 3.59 5.96 10.57
CA LEU A 105 4.07 7.08 11.37
C LEU A 105 3.31 8.38 11.09
N VAL A 106 2.96 8.63 9.82
CA VAL A 106 2.15 9.79 9.41
C VAL A 106 0.71 9.67 9.92
N ASN A 107 0.21 8.45 10.06
CA ASN A 107 -1.15 8.14 10.50
C ASN A 107 -2.25 8.86 9.67
N PRO A 108 -2.28 8.69 8.35
CA PRO A 108 -3.20 9.39 7.47
C PRO A 108 -4.63 8.88 7.64
N ARG A 109 -5.63 9.70 7.28
CA ARG A 109 -7.05 9.29 7.24
C ARG A 109 -7.43 8.56 5.95
N ILE A 110 -6.73 8.87 4.88
CA ILE A 110 -6.92 8.27 3.55
C ILE A 110 -5.65 7.53 3.18
N LEU A 111 -5.79 6.30 2.73
CA LEU A 111 -4.69 5.46 2.31
C LEU A 111 -4.86 5.08 0.84
N ILE A 112 -3.80 5.26 0.06
CA ILE A 112 -3.73 4.79 -1.33
C ILE A 112 -2.69 3.69 -1.38
N LEU A 113 -3.11 2.50 -1.79
CA LEU A 113 -2.25 1.33 -1.95
C LEU A 113 -2.17 0.98 -3.43
N ASP A 114 -0.97 1.04 -3.98
CA ASP A 114 -0.71 0.58 -5.33
C ASP A 114 0.08 -0.73 -5.23
N GLU A 115 -0.59 -1.84 -5.48
CA GLU A 115 -0.06 -3.23 -5.46
C GLU A 115 1.14 -3.47 -4.51
N ALA A 116 0.88 -3.40 -3.20
CA ALA A 116 1.93 -3.39 -2.17
C ALA A 116 2.72 -4.73 -1.99
N THR A 117 2.61 -5.69 -2.90
CA THR A 117 3.27 -7.00 -2.74
C THR A 117 3.63 -7.61 -4.10
N SER A 118 4.89 -7.51 -4.50
CA SER A 118 5.50 -8.27 -5.60
C SER A 118 6.29 -9.46 -5.06
N ALA A 119 6.48 -10.51 -5.89
CA ALA A 119 7.18 -11.77 -5.65
C ALA A 119 8.19 -11.77 -4.48
N VAL A 120 7.72 -12.18 -3.30
CA VAL A 120 8.51 -12.34 -2.07
C VAL A 120 8.26 -13.75 -1.56
N ASP A 121 9.21 -14.31 -0.80
CA ASP A 121 8.99 -15.59 -0.13
C ASP A 121 7.74 -15.57 0.76
N THR A 122 7.12 -16.74 0.93
CA THR A 122 5.80 -16.87 1.57
C THR A 122 5.75 -16.35 3.02
N GLU A 123 6.86 -16.38 3.76
CA GLU A 123 6.91 -15.94 5.15
C GLU A 123 6.96 -14.40 5.22
N THR A 124 7.84 -13.79 4.48
CA THR A 124 7.97 -12.33 4.37
C THR A 124 6.70 -11.69 3.80
N GLU A 125 6.03 -12.37 2.88
CA GLU A 125 4.74 -11.93 2.37
C GLU A 125 3.66 -11.86 3.46
N LYS A 126 3.60 -12.85 4.35
CA LYS A 126 2.68 -12.84 5.49
C LYS A 126 2.95 -11.67 6.45
N GLU A 127 4.22 -11.32 6.67
CA GLU A 127 4.59 -10.16 7.50
C GLU A 127 4.13 -8.84 6.86
N ILE A 128 4.36 -8.67 5.55
CA ILE A 128 3.89 -7.50 4.81
C ILE A 128 2.36 -7.42 4.86
N GLN A 129 1.66 -8.54 4.67
CA GLN A 129 0.20 -8.55 4.71
C GLN A 129 -0.34 -8.17 6.10
N LYS A 130 0.27 -8.66 7.19
CA LYS A 130 -0.09 -8.25 8.56
C LYS A 130 0.13 -6.76 8.78
N ALA A 131 1.25 -6.22 8.28
CA ALA A 131 1.53 -4.80 8.36
C ALA A 131 0.49 -3.96 7.60
N LEU A 132 0.08 -4.40 6.40
CA LEU A 132 -0.98 -3.77 5.62
C LEU A 132 -2.34 -3.88 6.30
N ASP A 133 -2.69 -5.04 6.85
CA ASP A 133 -3.94 -5.23 7.60
C ASP A 133 -4.02 -4.26 8.78
N ASN A 134 -2.92 -4.02 9.50
CA ASN A 134 -2.83 -3.00 10.55
C ASN A 134 -2.97 -1.58 9.99
N LEU A 135 -2.35 -1.33 8.83
CA LEU A 135 -2.34 0.01 8.22
C LEU A 135 -3.74 0.42 7.73
N VAL A 136 -4.57 -0.50 7.24
CA VAL A 136 -5.91 -0.16 6.70
C VAL A 136 -6.97 0.09 7.78
N LEU A 137 -6.75 -0.35 9.02
CA LEU A 137 -7.73 -0.25 10.09
C LEU A 137 -8.14 1.20 10.38
N GLY A 138 -9.44 1.48 10.37
CA GLY A 138 -10.03 2.78 10.68
C GLY A 138 -9.74 3.88 9.66
N ARG A 139 -9.35 3.54 8.43
CA ARG A 139 -9.03 4.48 7.35
C ARG A 139 -9.89 4.25 6.11
N THR A 140 -10.12 5.31 5.36
CA THR A 140 -10.63 5.19 3.99
C THR A 140 -9.48 4.72 3.09
N THR A 141 -9.55 3.49 2.62
CA THR A 141 -8.50 2.89 1.79
C THR A 141 -8.96 2.75 0.35
N ILE A 142 -8.15 3.25 -0.58
CA ILE A 142 -8.29 3.04 -2.02
C ILE A 142 -7.12 2.16 -2.44
N ALA A 143 -7.39 0.95 -2.92
CA ALA A 143 -6.35 0.01 -3.33
C ALA A 143 -6.52 -0.38 -4.79
N ILE A 144 -5.42 -0.38 -5.54
CA ILE A 144 -5.33 -1.09 -6.80
C ILE A 144 -5.02 -2.54 -6.44
N ALA A 145 -5.98 -3.42 -6.68
CA ALA A 145 -5.89 -4.80 -6.20
C ALA A 145 -5.51 -5.75 -7.33
N HIS A 146 -4.39 -6.43 -7.14
CA HIS A 146 -3.94 -7.52 -7.99
C HIS A 146 -4.03 -8.90 -7.30
N ARG A 147 -4.45 -8.93 -6.03
CA ARG A 147 -4.58 -10.17 -5.25
C ARG A 147 -6.02 -10.48 -4.92
N LEU A 148 -6.37 -11.75 -5.09
CA LEU A 148 -7.71 -12.25 -4.79
C LEU A 148 -8.12 -12.02 -3.32
N SER A 149 -7.17 -12.10 -2.38
CA SER A 149 -7.42 -11.85 -0.95
C SER A 149 -7.84 -10.41 -0.68
N THR A 150 -7.22 -9.43 -1.35
CA THR A 150 -7.57 -8.01 -1.25
C THR A 150 -8.96 -7.75 -1.84
N LEU A 151 -9.27 -8.35 -2.99
CA LEU A 151 -10.57 -8.22 -3.65
C LEU A 151 -11.71 -8.75 -2.77
N ARG A 152 -11.48 -9.86 -2.06
CA ARG A 152 -12.52 -10.45 -1.19
C ARG A 152 -12.81 -9.64 0.06
N LYS A 153 -11.81 -8.94 0.61
CA LYS A 153 -11.94 -8.15 1.84
C LYS A 153 -12.47 -6.73 1.60
N ALA A 154 -12.54 -6.28 0.34
CA ALA A 154 -12.95 -4.91 0.02
C ALA A 154 -14.46 -4.70 0.25
N ASP A 155 -14.83 -3.61 0.92
CA ASP A 155 -16.23 -3.22 1.12
C ASP A 155 -16.91 -2.91 -0.21
N ARG A 156 -16.15 -2.35 -1.16
CA ARG A 156 -16.62 -1.98 -2.48
C ARG A 156 -15.53 -2.13 -3.51
N LEU A 157 -15.85 -2.81 -4.59
CA LEU A 157 -15.02 -2.96 -5.77
C LEU A 157 -15.55 -2.07 -6.89
N VAL A 158 -14.65 -1.42 -7.58
CA VAL A 158 -14.91 -0.63 -8.78
C VAL A 158 -14.14 -1.28 -9.92
N VAL A 159 -14.86 -1.81 -10.90
CA VAL A 159 -14.27 -2.42 -12.09
C VAL A 159 -14.25 -1.38 -13.19
N MET A 160 -13.07 -1.15 -13.75
CA MET A 160 -12.85 -0.18 -14.82
C MET A 160 -12.44 -0.90 -16.11
N ASP A 161 -12.99 -0.47 -17.23
CA ASP A 161 -12.57 -0.87 -18.56
C ASP A 161 -12.49 0.35 -19.46
N ARG A 162 -11.35 0.54 -20.13
CA ARG A 162 -11.08 1.67 -21.06
C ARG A 162 -11.41 3.04 -20.50
N GLY A 163 -11.16 3.24 -19.20
CA GLY A 163 -11.41 4.51 -18.51
C GLY A 163 -12.84 4.71 -18.01
N GLU A 164 -13.74 3.74 -18.24
CA GLU A 164 -15.12 3.77 -17.76
C GLU A 164 -15.35 2.80 -16.61
N ILE A 165 -16.25 3.17 -15.71
CA ILE A 165 -16.68 2.28 -14.63
C ILE A 165 -17.76 1.35 -15.19
N VAL A 166 -17.44 0.05 -15.29
CA VAL A 166 -18.36 -0.96 -15.87
C VAL A 166 -19.14 -1.73 -14.81
N GLU A 167 -18.58 -1.90 -13.60
CA GLU A 167 -19.25 -2.58 -12.50
C GLU A 167 -18.86 -1.97 -11.15
N ILE A 168 -19.82 -1.91 -10.23
CA ILE A 168 -19.59 -1.55 -8.81
C ILE A 168 -20.36 -2.54 -7.95
N GLY A 169 -19.72 -3.02 -6.88
CA GLY A 169 -20.33 -3.91 -5.89
C GLY A 169 -19.31 -4.48 -4.91
N ASN A 170 -19.75 -5.35 -4.02
CA ASN A 170 -18.85 -6.19 -3.24
C ASN A 170 -18.52 -7.49 -4.00
N HIS A 171 -17.59 -8.27 -3.46
CA HIS A 171 -17.15 -9.53 -4.07
C HIS A 171 -18.31 -10.45 -4.45
N ASP A 172 -19.17 -10.76 -3.51
CA ASP A 172 -20.25 -11.74 -3.71
C ASP A 172 -21.27 -11.29 -4.75
N ALA A 173 -21.67 -10.02 -4.70
CA ALA A 173 -22.61 -9.44 -5.66
C ALA A 173 -22.04 -9.44 -7.08
N LEU A 174 -20.75 -9.12 -7.24
CA LEU A 174 -20.10 -9.09 -8.56
C LEU A 174 -19.85 -10.52 -9.09
N MET A 175 -19.51 -11.48 -8.23
CA MET A 175 -19.40 -12.89 -8.61
C MET A 175 -20.73 -13.46 -9.10
N ALA A 176 -21.84 -13.12 -8.41
CA ALA A 176 -23.17 -13.58 -8.81
C ALA A 176 -23.62 -13.02 -10.17
N ARG A 177 -23.19 -11.81 -10.53
CA ARG A 177 -23.49 -11.18 -11.84
C ARG A 177 -22.79 -11.84 -13.02
N LYS A 178 -21.70 -12.58 -12.80
CA LYS A 178 -20.87 -13.24 -13.83
C LYS A 178 -20.40 -12.29 -14.95
N GLY A 179 -20.15 -11.01 -14.59
CA GLY A 179 -19.75 -9.94 -15.51
C GLY A 179 -18.23 -9.82 -15.71
N HIS A 180 -17.74 -8.59 -15.84
CA HIS A 180 -16.31 -8.29 -16.04
C HIS A 180 -15.48 -8.74 -14.83
N TYR A 181 -15.95 -8.43 -13.61
CA TYR A 181 -15.27 -8.85 -12.38
C TYR A 181 -15.11 -10.36 -12.30
N TYR A 182 -16.17 -11.12 -12.55
CA TYR A 182 -16.13 -12.58 -12.51
C TYR A 182 -15.08 -13.15 -13.45
N ARG A 183 -15.01 -12.65 -14.70
CA ARG A 183 -14.01 -13.10 -15.67
C ARG A 183 -12.58 -12.81 -15.24
N LEU A 184 -12.32 -11.59 -14.71
CA LEU A 184 -11.01 -11.21 -14.17
C LEU A 184 -10.61 -12.09 -12.98
N TYR A 185 -11.55 -12.32 -12.06
CA TYR A 185 -11.32 -13.15 -10.88
C TYR A 185 -10.99 -14.60 -11.26
N GLN A 186 -11.74 -15.19 -12.19
CA GLN A 186 -11.49 -16.54 -12.71
C GLN A 186 -10.12 -16.66 -13.41
N ALA A 187 -9.73 -15.66 -14.20
CA ALA A 187 -8.43 -15.63 -14.87
C ALA A 187 -7.29 -15.64 -13.82
N GLN A 188 -7.38 -14.81 -12.78
CA GLN A 188 -6.38 -14.78 -11.71
C GLN A 188 -6.31 -16.09 -10.91
N GLN A 189 -7.46 -16.73 -10.66
CA GLN A 189 -7.46 -18.04 -9.99
C GLN A 189 -6.70 -19.10 -10.78
N ARG A 190 -6.90 -19.17 -12.10
CA ARG A 190 -6.22 -20.15 -12.98
C ARG A 190 -4.71 -19.94 -12.94
N THR A 191 -4.25 -18.71 -13.10
CA THR A 191 -2.82 -18.38 -13.05
C THR A 191 -2.20 -18.77 -11.71
N HIS A 192 -2.92 -18.58 -10.61
CA HIS A 192 -2.43 -18.94 -9.28
C HIS A 192 -2.34 -20.46 -9.07
N THR A 193 -3.28 -21.23 -9.61
CA THR A 193 -3.27 -22.70 -9.52
C THR A 193 -2.14 -23.29 -10.38
N GLU A 194 -1.94 -22.79 -11.60
CA GLU A 194 -0.87 -23.25 -12.49
C GLU A 194 0.54 -22.98 -11.91
N LEU A 195 0.75 -21.86 -11.20
CA LEU A 195 2.02 -21.54 -10.55
C LEU A 195 2.29 -22.39 -9.30
N THR A 196 1.26 -22.85 -8.59
CA THR A 196 1.41 -23.76 -7.44
C THR A 196 1.67 -25.21 -7.88
N GLU A 197 1.10 -25.65 -8.98
CA GLU A 197 1.32 -27.00 -9.52
C GLU A 197 2.69 -27.15 -10.22
N SER A 198 3.23 -26.08 -10.82
CA SER A 198 4.55 -26.08 -11.48
C SER A 198 5.74 -25.90 -10.53
N GLY A 199 5.52 -25.63 -9.26
CA GLY A 199 6.55 -25.50 -8.21
C GLY A 199 6.81 -26.74 -7.39
N GLU A 200 6.11 -27.85 -7.65
CA GLU A 200 6.27 -29.14 -6.95
C GLU A 200 7.01 -30.23 -7.77
N GLU A 201 7.70 -29.85 -8.87
CA GLU A 201 8.58 -30.78 -9.60
C GLU A 201 10.07 -30.52 -9.35
#